data_21ce9176d998655e42b51e4bf3663a1f
#
_entry.id   21ce9176d998655e42b51e4bf3663a1f
#
_cell.length_a   1.000
_cell.length_b   1.000
_cell.length_c   1.000
_cell.angle_alpha   90.00
_cell.angle_beta   90.00
_cell.angle_gamma   90.00
#
_symmetry.space_group_name_H-M   'P 1'
#
loop_
_entity.id
_entity.type
_entity.pdbx_description
1 polymer ?
#
loop_
_entity_poly.entity_id
_entity_poly.type
_entity_poly.pdbx_seq_one_letter_code
_entity_poly.pdbx_strand_id
1 'polypeptide(L)' 'MTEAYLSLGSNIGNRLSNIQTAVDLLSQTAGTTICAVSQVYETQPVGGVPQDDFYNVALRIQTAQ' A
#
# COMPACT_ATOMS: atom_id res chain seq x y z
N MET A 1 21.94 2.71 -1.23
CA MET A 1 20.50 2.37 -1.20
C MET A 1 19.68 3.64 -1.18
N THR A 2 18.55 3.59 -1.82
CA THR A 2 17.64 4.73 -1.90
C THR A 2 16.45 4.48 -1.01
N GLU A 3 16.09 5.46 -0.18
CA GLU A 3 14.86 5.43 0.59
C GLU A 3 13.71 5.98 -0.24
N ALA A 4 12.55 5.34 -0.16
CA ALA A 4 11.35 5.76 -0.86
C ALA A 4 10.11 5.56 0.01
N TYR A 5 9.09 6.37 -0.24
CA TYR A 5 7.80 6.25 0.43
C TYR A 5 6.75 5.87 -0.60
N LEU A 6 5.94 4.86 -0.27
CA LEU A 6 4.88 4.36 -1.13
C LEU A 6 3.55 4.47 -0.41
N SER A 7 2.48 4.72 -1.17
CA SER A 7 1.12 4.63 -0.67
C SER A 7 0.40 3.54 -1.46
N LEU A 8 -0.21 2.60 -0.75
CA LEU A 8 -1.00 1.52 -1.35
C LEU A 8 -2.45 1.72 -0.96
N GLY A 9 -3.35 1.59 -1.93
CA GLY A 9 -4.77 1.73 -1.68
C GLY A 9 -5.57 0.67 -2.43
N SER A 10 -6.70 0.28 -1.83
CA SER A 10 -7.65 -0.65 -2.45
C SER A 10 -9.07 -0.29 -2.02
N ASN A 11 -10.00 -0.26 -2.98
CA ASN A 11 -11.42 -0.06 -2.70
C ASN A 11 -12.31 -1.12 -3.37
N ILE A 12 -11.72 -2.21 -3.86
CA ILE A 12 -12.43 -3.27 -4.58
C ILE A 12 -12.21 -4.60 -3.86
N GLY A 13 -13.28 -5.38 -3.72
CA GLY A 13 -13.22 -6.71 -3.14
C GLY A 13 -12.77 -6.70 -1.68
N ASN A 14 -11.96 -7.66 -1.30
CA ASN A 14 -11.37 -7.71 0.04
C ASN A 14 -10.19 -6.74 0.10
N ARG A 15 -10.47 -5.52 0.55
CA ARG A 15 -9.52 -4.40 0.55
C ARG A 15 -8.28 -4.68 1.40
N LEU A 16 -8.45 -5.27 2.58
CA LEU A 16 -7.33 -5.60 3.46
C LEU A 16 -6.46 -6.70 2.88
N SER A 17 -7.07 -7.73 2.31
CA SER A 17 -6.35 -8.83 1.68
C SER A 17 -5.54 -8.34 0.47
N ASN A 18 -6.09 -7.43 -0.33
CA ASN A 18 -5.40 -6.85 -1.47
C ASN A 18 -4.16 -6.07 -1.04
N ILE A 19 -4.28 -5.29 0.02
CA ILE A 19 -3.14 -4.54 0.58
C ILE A 19 -2.09 -5.51 1.12
N GLN A 20 -2.50 -6.53 1.86
CA GLN A 20 -1.58 -7.51 2.43
C GLN A 20 -0.82 -8.24 1.33
N THR A 21 -1.51 -8.62 0.25
CA THR A 21 -0.87 -9.26 -0.91
C THR A 21 0.18 -8.35 -1.53
N ALA A 22 -0.13 -7.07 -1.70
CA ALA A 22 0.81 -6.11 -2.27
C ALA A 22 2.05 -5.93 -1.38
N VAL A 23 1.86 -5.83 -0.07
CA VAL A 23 2.97 -5.75 0.90
C VAL A 23 3.84 -7.00 0.84
N ASP A 24 3.22 -8.18 0.78
CA ASP A 24 3.96 -9.44 0.70
C ASP A 24 4.79 -9.53 -0.58
N LEU A 25 4.25 -9.11 -1.72
CA LEU A 25 4.98 -9.08 -2.98
C LEU A 25 6.17 -8.14 -2.92
N LEU A 26 6.01 -6.97 -2.33
CA LEU A 26 7.11 -6.02 -2.14
C LEU A 26 8.19 -6.59 -1.23
N SER A 27 7.81 -7.26 -0.14
CA SER A 27 8.76 -7.85 0.80
C SER A 27 9.60 -8.96 0.18
N GLN A 28 9.09 -9.60 -0.87
CA GLN A 28 9.76 -10.67 -1.61
C GLN A 28 10.55 -10.17 -2.81
N THR A 29 10.48 -8.88 -3.12
CA THR A 29 11.17 -8.31 -4.27
C THR A 29 12.64 -8.12 -3.94
N ALA A 30 13.52 -8.72 -4.76
CA ALA A 30 14.97 -8.61 -4.58
C ALA A 30 15.40 -7.14 -4.64
N GLY A 31 16.28 -6.74 -3.72
CA GLY A 31 16.79 -5.37 -3.64
C GLY A 31 15.83 -4.38 -2.98
N THR A 32 14.72 -4.85 -2.42
CA THR A 32 13.74 -4.00 -1.72
C THR A 32 13.59 -4.48 -0.28
N THR A 33 13.67 -3.55 0.67
CA THR A 33 13.45 -3.83 2.09
C THR A 33 12.35 -2.90 2.59
N ILE A 34 11.33 -3.47 3.21
CA ILE A 34 10.29 -2.69 3.89
C ILE A 34 10.78 -2.32 5.27
N CYS A 35 10.93 -1.02 5.52
CA CYS A 35 11.48 -0.50 6.78
C CYS A 35 10.38 -0.15 7.79
N ALA A 36 9.23 0.29 7.32
CA ALA A 36 8.10 0.64 8.16
C ALA A 36 6.79 0.56 7.37
N VAL A 37 5.72 0.21 8.07
CA VAL A 37 4.36 0.13 7.53
C VAL A 37 3.46 0.91 8.49
N SER A 38 2.67 1.83 7.95
CA SER A 38 1.68 2.55 8.75
C SER A 38 0.51 1.63 9.14
N GLN A 39 -0.33 2.08 10.07
CA GLN A 39 -1.63 1.45 10.25
C GLN A 39 -2.50 1.70 9.01
N VAL A 40 -3.51 0.86 8.83
CA VAL A 40 -4.49 1.03 7.74
C VAL A 40 -5.43 2.17 8.09
N TYR A 41 -5.73 3.01 7.12
CA TYR A 41 -6.70 4.09 7.27
C TYR A 41 -7.62 4.14 6.06
N GLU A 42 -8.83 4.68 6.27
CA GLU A 42 -9.84 4.80 5.22
C GLU A 42 -9.85 6.21 4.64
N THR A 43 -10.03 6.31 3.32
CA THR A 43 -10.25 7.58 2.64
C THR A 43 -11.44 7.47 1.70
N GLN A 44 -12.17 8.57 1.54
CA GLN A 44 -13.31 8.61 0.65
C GLN A 44 -12.86 8.73 -0.80
N PRO A 45 -13.53 8.02 -1.76
CA PRO A 45 -13.26 8.21 -3.17
C PRO A 45 -13.60 9.64 -3.61
N VAL A 46 -12.87 10.12 -4.61
CA VAL A 46 -13.13 11.41 -5.25
C VAL A 46 -13.96 11.17 -6.50
N GLY A 47 -15.01 11.95 -6.69
CA GLY A 47 -15.86 11.87 -7.88
C GLY A 47 -17.30 11.53 -7.54
N GLY A 48 -18.17 11.51 -8.57
CA GLY A 48 -19.60 11.33 -8.43
C GLY A 48 -20.12 9.90 -8.57
N VAL A 49 -19.25 8.91 -8.75
CA VAL A 49 -19.64 7.50 -8.91
C VAL A 49 -19.67 6.84 -7.54
N PRO A 50 -20.80 6.21 -7.15
CA PRO A 50 -20.85 5.47 -5.89
C PRO A 50 -19.86 4.33 -5.89
N GLN A 51 -19.01 4.27 -4.85
CA GLN A 51 -18.03 3.21 -4.65
C GLN A 51 -17.63 3.16 -3.17
N ASP A 52 -17.05 2.04 -2.76
CA ASP A 52 -16.58 1.88 -1.40
C ASP A 52 -15.38 2.80 -1.11
N ASP A 53 -15.21 3.14 0.17
CA ASP A 53 -14.03 3.87 0.62
C ASP A 53 -12.76 3.06 0.38
N PHE A 54 -11.66 3.75 0.13
CA PHE A 54 -10.35 3.12 0.05
C PHE A 54 -9.84 2.75 1.43
N TYR A 55 -9.20 1.59 1.53
CA TYR A 55 -8.24 1.31 2.58
C TYR A 55 -6.86 1.65 2.06
N ASN A 56 -6.06 2.30 2.87
CA ASN A 56 -4.74 2.79 2.50
C ASN A 56 -3.71 2.44 3.56
N VAL A 57 -2.48 2.24 3.11
CA VAL A 57 -1.33 2.09 3.99
C VAL A 57 -0.15 2.83 3.36
N ALA A 58 0.67 3.44 4.19
CA ALA A 58 1.92 4.06 3.77
C ALA A 58 3.08 3.16 4.14
N LEU A 59 4.06 3.06 3.25
CA LEU A 59 5.26 2.26 3.45
C LEU A 59 6.50 3.13 3.32
N ARG A 60 7.50 2.85 4.16
CA ARG A 60 8.86 3.34 3.95
C ARG A 60 9.73 2.15 3.56
N ILE A 61 10.40 2.26 2.43
CA ILE A 61 11.24 1.19 1.89
C ILE A 61 12.64 1.70 1.61
N GLN A 62 13.58 0.75 1.53
CA GLN A 62 14.89 0.96 0.94
C GLN A 62 15.03 0.09 -0.29
N THR A 63 15.58 0.65 -1.35
CA THR A 63 15.80 -0.07 -2.60
C THR A 63 17.26 0.04 -3.02
N ALA A 64 17.75 -1.01 -3.70
CA ALA A 64 19.11 -1.06 -4.21
C ALA A 64 19.30 -0.26 -5.51
N GLN A 65 18.27 0.41 -5.98
CA GLN A 65 18.31 1.19 -7.22
C GLN A 65 18.71 2.65 -6.97
#